data_89b7a7bc2f1da740922720f34e6b7dba
#
_entry.id   89b7a7bc2f1da740922720f34e6b7dba
#
_cell.length_a   1.000
_cell.length_b   1.000
_cell.length_c   1.000
_cell.angle_alpha   90.00
_cell.angle_beta   90.00
_cell.angle_gamma   90.00
#
_symmetry.space_group_name_H-M   'P 1'
#
loop_
_entity.id
_entity.type
_entity.pdbx_description
1 polymer ?
#
loop_
_entity_poly.entity_id
_entity_poly.type
_entity_poly.pdbx_seq_one_letter_code
_entity_poly.pdbx_strand_id
1 'polypeptide(L)'
;MKLWGGRFTKEENQLVHNFNASISFDQKLYHQDIRGSIAHVTMLAAQHIISDEERDIIITNLKQIEAEIENGLLEITSAYEDIHSFVESKLIERTGDVGKKLHTGRSRNDQVALDMKLYTRDELYATDALLKELLETLLSLMEEHIDTYMPGFTHLQKAQPVTLAHHIGAYFEMFKRDRSRMADIIKRMNYCPLGAGALAGTTYPLDRELTASLLGFDGPTLNSMDSVSDRDYLIEYLSALSTVMVHLSRFCEEIIIWNSNEYRFIELDDAYSTGSSIMPQKKNPDIAELIRGKAGRVYGALISRLTTIK
;
A
#
# COMPACT_ATOMS: atom_id res chain seq x y z
N MET A 1 -27.12 -7.52 -3.79
CA MET A 1 -27.53 -8.90 -3.42
C MET A 1 -26.69 -9.31 -2.21
N LYS A 2 -27.30 -9.83 -1.13
CA LYS A 2 -26.51 -10.35 0.00
C LYS A 2 -26.03 -11.76 -0.33
N LEU A 3 -24.73 -12.02 -0.20
CA LEU A 3 -24.14 -13.34 -0.41
C LEU A 3 -24.33 -14.29 0.80
N TRP A 4 -24.82 -13.74 1.93
CA TRP A 4 -25.12 -14.47 3.17
C TRP A 4 -26.55 -14.17 3.63
N GLY A 5 -27.22 -15.13 4.29
CA GLY A 5 -28.59 -14.87 4.74
C GLY A 5 -29.38 -16.10 5.20
N GLY A 6 -28.80 -17.30 5.16
CA GLY A 6 -29.54 -18.56 5.36
C GLY A 6 -30.30 -18.72 6.69
N ARG A 7 -29.91 -18.01 7.77
CA ARG A 7 -30.60 -18.03 9.08
C ARG A 7 -31.42 -16.77 9.35
N PHE A 8 -31.32 -15.75 8.51
CA PHE A 8 -31.94 -14.45 8.75
C PHE A 8 -33.32 -14.39 8.08
N THR A 9 -34.34 -14.01 8.86
CA THR A 9 -35.74 -13.87 8.41
C THR A 9 -36.17 -12.40 8.28
N LYS A 10 -35.30 -11.44 8.64
CA LYS A 10 -35.58 -10.00 8.57
C LYS A 10 -34.51 -9.31 7.74
N GLU A 11 -34.88 -8.19 7.13
CA GLU A 11 -33.93 -7.30 6.48
C GLU A 11 -33.02 -6.64 7.51
N GLU A 12 -31.78 -6.36 7.13
CA GLU A 12 -30.82 -5.64 7.94
C GLU A 12 -31.24 -4.17 8.10
N ASN A 13 -31.05 -3.64 9.29
CA ASN A 13 -31.27 -2.22 9.54
C ASN A 13 -30.21 -1.38 8.80
N GLN A 14 -30.64 -0.31 8.14
CA GLN A 14 -29.75 0.55 7.35
C GLN A 14 -28.60 1.17 8.18
N LEU A 15 -28.84 1.49 9.47
CA LEU A 15 -27.77 2.00 10.36
C LEU A 15 -26.71 0.94 10.62
N VAL A 16 -27.11 -0.33 10.77
CA VAL A 16 -26.20 -1.46 10.97
C VAL A 16 -25.40 -1.71 9.68
N HIS A 17 -26.06 -1.68 8.53
CA HIS A 17 -25.37 -1.78 7.24
C HIS A 17 -24.32 -0.69 7.07
N ASN A 18 -24.69 0.57 7.27
CA ASN A 18 -23.76 1.71 7.12
C ASN A 18 -22.60 1.66 8.13
N PHE A 19 -22.83 1.13 9.34
CA PHE A 19 -21.80 0.98 10.36
C PHE A 19 -20.77 -0.11 10.01
N ASN A 20 -21.25 -1.21 9.43
CA ASN A 20 -20.42 -2.37 9.08
C ASN A 20 -19.72 -2.21 7.73
N ALA A 21 -20.29 -1.44 6.80
CA ALA A 21 -19.78 -1.31 5.44
C ALA A 21 -18.37 -0.72 5.40
N SER A 22 -17.48 -1.39 4.68
CA SER A 22 -16.08 -0.98 4.45
C SER A 22 -15.83 -0.46 3.04
N ILE A 23 -16.81 -0.57 2.12
CA ILE A 23 -16.68 -0.23 0.70
C ILE A 23 -16.11 1.15 0.44
N SER A 24 -16.36 2.14 1.34
CA SER A 24 -15.88 3.51 1.18
C SER A 24 -14.36 3.63 1.21
N PHE A 25 -13.65 2.68 1.82
CA PHE A 25 -12.19 2.68 1.92
C PHE A 25 -11.54 1.42 1.33
N ASP A 26 -12.21 0.25 1.35
CA ASP A 26 -11.66 -0.98 0.79
C ASP A 26 -11.83 -1.10 -0.73
N GLN A 27 -12.64 -0.23 -1.36
CA GLN A 27 -12.75 -0.17 -2.82
C GLN A 27 -11.39 -0.08 -3.54
N LYS A 28 -10.35 0.42 -2.88
CA LYS A 28 -8.99 0.49 -3.40
C LYS A 28 -8.36 -0.89 -3.65
N LEU A 29 -8.90 -1.94 -3.06
CA LEU A 29 -8.40 -3.31 -3.16
C LEU A 29 -8.96 -4.07 -4.37
N TYR A 30 -9.82 -3.45 -5.22
CA TYR A 30 -10.48 -4.16 -6.33
C TYR A 30 -9.48 -4.89 -7.25
N HIS A 31 -8.34 -4.29 -7.50
CA HIS A 31 -7.28 -4.86 -8.33
C HIS A 31 -6.67 -6.12 -7.69
N GLN A 32 -6.37 -6.06 -6.39
CA GLN A 32 -5.81 -7.18 -5.65
C GLN A 32 -6.83 -8.31 -5.48
N ASP A 33 -8.09 -8.00 -5.22
CA ASP A 33 -9.18 -8.98 -5.13
C ASP A 33 -9.37 -9.73 -6.45
N ILE A 34 -9.36 -9.01 -7.58
CA ILE A 34 -9.48 -9.62 -8.91
C ILE A 34 -8.26 -10.49 -9.23
N ARG A 35 -7.03 -10.03 -8.95
CA ARG A 35 -5.80 -10.82 -9.11
C ARG A 35 -5.85 -12.10 -8.27
N GLY A 36 -6.22 -11.99 -7.00
CA GLY A 36 -6.40 -13.12 -6.09
C GLY A 36 -7.45 -14.11 -6.60
N SER A 37 -8.58 -13.60 -7.08
CA SER A 37 -9.67 -14.39 -7.63
C SER A 37 -9.27 -15.11 -8.92
N ILE A 38 -8.52 -14.49 -9.81
CA ILE A 38 -7.98 -15.13 -11.03
C ILE A 38 -7.02 -16.27 -10.69
N ALA A 39 -6.12 -16.06 -9.72
CA ALA A 39 -5.22 -17.13 -9.29
C ALA A 39 -5.97 -18.29 -8.64
N HIS A 40 -6.97 -17.99 -7.81
CA HIS A 40 -7.79 -18.99 -7.15
C HIS A 40 -8.57 -19.84 -8.15
N VAL A 41 -9.27 -19.23 -9.10
CA VAL A 41 -10.06 -19.98 -10.09
C VAL A 41 -9.17 -20.78 -11.05
N THR A 42 -7.97 -20.29 -11.34
CA THR A 42 -6.96 -21.03 -12.13
C THR A 42 -6.53 -22.30 -11.39
N MET A 43 -6.28 -22.20 -10.09
CA MET A 43 -5.97 -23.34 -9.24
C MET A 43 -7.15 -24.32 -9.13
N LEU A 44 -8.39 -23.83 -8.97
CA LEU A 44 -9.58 -24.71 -8.92
C LEU A 44 -9.73 -25.57 -10.18
N ALA A 45 -9.47 -25.00 -11.36
CA ALA A 45 -9.50 -25.75 -12.62
C ALA A 45 -8.33 -26.75 -12.71
N ALA A 46 -7.12 -26.36 -12.33
CA ALA A 46 -5.96 -27.26 -12.28
C ALA A 46 -6.18 -28.47 -11.35
N GLN A 47 -6.96 -28.30 -10.28
CA GLN A 47 -7.36 -29.36 -9.36
C GLN A 47 -8.66 -30.08 -9.78
N HIS A 48 -9.19 -29.82 -10.99
CA HIS A 48 -10.42 -30.41 -11.52
C HIS A 48 -11.66 -30.21 -10.63
N ILE A 49 -11.68 -29.16 -9.81
CA ILE A 49 -12.83 -28.77 -8.98
C ILE A 49 -13.88 -28.06 -9.84
N ILE A 50 -13.43 -27.31 -10.85
CA ILE A 50 -14.23 -26.70 -11.90
C ILE A 50 -13.67 -27.08 -13.26
N SER A 51 -14.43 -26.87 -14.35
CA SER A 51 -13.91 -27.12 -15.70
C SER A 51 -13.04 -25.96 -16.21
N ASP A 52 -12.24 -26.23 -17.26
CA ASP A 52 -11.46 -25.18 -17.92
C ASP A 52 -12.34 -24.10 -18.55
N GLU A 53 -13.49 -24.48 -19.09
CA GLU A 53 -14.47 -23.56 -19.67
C GLU A 53 -15.04 -22.62 -18.61
N GLU A 54 -15.36 -23.14 -17.41
CA GLU A 54 -15.86 -22.34 -16.28
C GLU A 54 -14.79 -21.36 -15.78
N ARG A 55 -13.52 -21.80 -15.68
CA ARG A 55 -12.38 -20.93 -15.38
C ARG A 55 -12.28 -19.78 -16.38
N ASP A 56 -12.32 -20.08 -17.67
CA ASP A 56 -12.13 -19.07 -18.72
C ASP A 56 -13.27 -18.05 -18.75
N ILE A 57 -14.51 -18.48 -18.50
CA ILE A 57 -15.67 -17.59 -18.33
C ILE A 57 -15.45 -16.66 -17.14
N ILE A 58 -15.05 -17.17 -15.99
CA ILE A 58 -14.81 -16.37 -14.78
C ILE A 58 -13.68 -15.37 -14.99
N ILE A 59 -12.53 -15.81 -15.51
CA ILE A 59 -11.36 -14.95 -15.74
C ILE A 59 -11.70 -13.82 -16.72
N THR A 60 -12.36 -14.15 -17.82
CA THR A 60 -12.74 -13.14 -18.83
C THR A 60 -13.61 -12.05 -18.23
N ASN A 61 -14.62 -12.45 -17.44
CA ASN A 61 -15.52 -11.48 -16.81
C ASN A 61 -14.86 -10.69 -15.68
N LEU A 62 -13.98 -11.28 -14.88
CA LEU A 62 -13.20 -10.57 -13.87
C LEU A 62 -12.32 -9.48 -14.50
N LYS A 63 -11.59 -9.80 -15.57
CA LYS A 63 -10.77 -8.81 -16.32
C LYS A 63 -11.62 -7.72 -16.94
N GLN A 64 -12.82 -8.03 -17.40
CA GLN A 64 -13.73 -7.03 -17.94
C GLN A 64 -14.27 -6.11 -16.82
N ILE A 65 -14.61 -6.65 -15.64
CA ILE A 65 -15.00 -5.86 -14.46
C ILE A 65 -13.88 -4.91 -14.07
N GLU A 66 -12.63 -5.39 -14.01
CA GLU A 66 -11.45 -4.58 -13.70
C GLU A 66 -11.30 -3.41 -14.69
N ALA A 67 -11.30 -3.71 -15.98
CA ALA A 67 -11.17 -2.69 -17.02
C ALA A 67 -12.31 -1.66 -17.00
N GLU A 68 -13.54 -2.07 -16.71
CA GLU A 68 -14.67 -1.15 -16.61
C GLU A 68 -14.57 -0.23 -15.38
N ILE A 69 -14.06 -0.74 -14.25
CA ILE A 69 -13.78 0.09 -13.06
C ILE A 69 -12.69 1.12 -13.40
N GLU A 70 -11.59 0.68 -13.99
CA GLU A 70 -10.45 1.56 -14.36
C GLU A 70 -10.85 2.67 -15.33
N ASN A 71 -11.73 2.36 -16.28
CA ASN A 71 -12.22 3.32 -17.25
C ASN A 71 -13.42 4.15 -16.77
N GLY A 72 -13.88 3.97 -15.52
CA GLY A 72 -15.02 4.69 -14.95
C GLY A 72 -16.37 4.32 -15.56
N LEU A 73 -16.45 3.16 -16.24
CA LEU A 73 -17.68 2.62 -16.84
C LEU A 73 -18.51 1.83 -15.82
N LEU A 74 -17.91 1.33 -14.78
CA LEU A 74 -18.54 0.63 -13.69
C LEU A 74 -18.22 1.31 -12.37
N GLU A 75 -19.21 2.01 -11.80
CA GLU A 75 -19.08 2.74 -10.54
C GLU A 75 -19.21 1.79 -9.34
N ILE A 76 -18.27 1.88 -8.39
CA ILE A 76 -18.34 1.18 -7.11
C ILE A 76 -19.26 1.99 -6.19
N THR A 77 -20.37 1.40 -5.75
CA THR A 77 -21.40 2.09 -4.99
C THR A 77 -21.50 1.61 -3.55
N SER A 78 -22.01 2.46 -2.66
CA SER A 78 -22.26 2.16 -1.24
C SER A 78 -23.41 1.15 -0.99
N ALA A 79 -24.02 0.62 -2.05
CA ALA A 79 -25.05 -0.42 -1.94
C ALA A 79 -24.48 -1.80 -1.51
N TYR A 80 -23.16 -1.96 -1.57
CA TYR A 80 -22.43 -3.16 -1.18
C TYR A 80 -21.71 -2.95 0.14
N GLU A 81 -21.55 -4.03 0.89
CA GLU A 81 -20.87 -4.02 2.20
C GLU A 81 -19.35 -3.78 2.03
N ASP A 82 -18.75 -4.50 1.09
CA ASP A 82 -17.32 -4.48 0.80
C ASP A 82 -17.02 -4.65 -0.70
N ILE A 83 -15.77 -4.41 -1.12
CA ILE A 83 -15.34 -4.54 -2.51
C ILE A 83 -15.46 -5.99 -3.02
N HIS A 84 -15.24 -6.96 -2.16
CA HIS A 84 -15.31 -8.37 -2.51
C HIS A 84 -16.73 -8.77 -2.88
N SER A 85 -17.73 -8.33 -2.11
CA SER A 85 -19.16 -8.53 -2.40
C SER A 85 -19.57 -7.81 -3.68
N PHE A 86 -19.00 -6.64 -3.96
CA PHE A 86 -19.22 -5.91 -5.20
C PHE A 86 -18.73 -6.72 -6.40
N VAL A 87 -17.45 -7.11 -6.42
CA VAL A 87 -16.83 -7.85 -7.52
C VAL A 87 -17.55 -9.19 -7.76
N GLU A 88 -17.79 -9.95 -6.69
CA GLU A 88 -18.49 -11.24 -6.76
C GLU A 88 -19.93 -11.09 -7.28
N SER A 89 -20.67 -10.07 -6.83
CA SER A 89 -22.02 -9.80 -7.33
C SER A 89 -22.03 -9.45 -8.81
N LYS A 90 -21.09 -8.59 -9.26
CA LYS A 90 -20.96 -8.23 -10.68
C LYS A 90 -20.57 -9.43 -11.54
N LEU A 91 -19.72 -10.31 -11.05
CA LEU A 91 -19.40 -11.56 -11.72
C LEU A 91 -20.64 -12.46 -11.85
N ILE A 92 -21.40 -12.66 -10.77
CA ILE A 92 -22.61 -13.50 -10.77
C ILE A 92 -23.70 -12.90 -11.68
N GLU A 93 -23.88 -11.58 -11.69
CA GLU A 93 -24.82 -10.90 -12.60
C GLU A 93 -24.53 -11.22 -14.07
N ARG A 94 -23.25 -11.42 -14.46
CA ARG A 94 -22.82 -11.68 -15.83
C ARG A 94 -22.80 -13.17 -16.20
N THR A 95 -22.48 -14.03 -15.25
CA THR A 95 -22.16 -15.44 -15.51
C THR A 95 -23.11 -16.44 -14.84
N GLY A 96 -24.04 -15.95 -14.00
CA GLY A 96 -25.00 -16.79 -13.31
C GLY A 96 -24.32 -17.76 -12.33
N ASP A 97 -24.72 -19.04 -12.39
CA ASP A 97 -24.24 -20.08 -11.47
C ASP A 97 -22.74 -20.39 -11.62
N VAL A 98 -22.16 -20.12 -12.79
CA VAL A 98 -20.71 -20.28 -13.00
C VAL A 98 -19.92 -19.32 -12.10
N GLY A 99 -20.36 -18.07 -11.99
CA GLY A 99 -19.70 -17.08 -11.13
C GLY A 99 -19.71 -17.44 -9.65
N LYS A 100 -20.73 -18.13 -9.16
CA LYS A 100 -20.81 -18.59 -7.77
C LYS A 100 -19.70 -19.58 -7.41
N LYS A 101 -19.17 -20.32 -8.40
CA LYS A 101 -18.11 -21.32 -8.20
C LYS A 101 -16.77 -20.68 -7.80
N LEU A 102 -16.56 -19.38 -8.08
CA LEU A 102 -15.37 -18.66 -7.66
C LEU A 102 -15.11 -18.77 -6.15
N HIS A 103 -16.16 -18.84 -5.33
CA HIS A 103 -16.01 -18.89 -3.85
C HIS A 103 -15.70 -20.30 -3.31
N THR A 104 -15.60 -21.31 -4.17
CA THR A 104 -15.38 -22.72 -3.75
C THR A 104 -14.07 -22.85 -2.98
N GLY A 105 -14.14 -23.41 -1.76
CA GLY A 105 -12.97 -23.63 -0.90
C GLY A 105 -12.31 -22.36 -0.33
N ARG A 106 -12.92 -21.20 -0.50
CA ARG A 106 -12.43 -19.89 -0.04
C ARG A 106 -13.35 -19.32 1.05
N SER A 107 -12.76 -18.57 1.97
CA SER A 107 -13.47 -17.74 2.94
C SER A 107 -13.18 -16.25 2.69
N ARG A 108 -14.06 -15.37 3.15
CA ARG A 108 -13.77 -13.93 3.20
C ARG A 108 -12.50 -13.65 4.00
N ASN A 109 -12.19 -14.46 5.02
CA ASN A 109 -11.04 -14.26 5.89
C ASN A 109 -9.69 -14.40 5.16
N ASP A 110 -9.48 -15.50 4.42
CA ASP A 110 -8.23 -15.70 3.67
C ASP A 110 -8.17 -14.81 2.42
N GLN A 111 -9.32 -14.47 1.82
CA GLN A 111 -9.42 -13.51 0.72
C GLN A 111 -8.96 -12.12 1.15
N VAL A 112 -9.50 -11.55 2.23
CA VAL A 112 -9.09 -10.23 2.75
C VAL A 112 -7.62 -10.23 3.19
N ALA A 113 -7.16 -11.31 3.84
CA ALA A 113 -5.75 -11.43 4.22
C ALA A 113 -4.82 -11.40 3.00
N LEU A 114 -5.21 -12.08 1.91
CA LEU A 114 -4.48 -12.04 0.65
C LEU A 114 -4.42 -10.63 0.05
N ASP A 115 -5.58 -9.98 -0.07
CA ASP A 115 -5.69 -8.69 -0.74
C ASP A 115 -4.89 -7.61 0.00
N MET A 116 -4.92 -7.63 1.32
CA MET A 116 -4.10 -6.76 2.15
C MET A 116 -2.59 -7.01 1.98
N LYS A 117 -2.17 -8.28 1.84
CA LYS A 117 -0.75 -8.60 1.55
C LYS A 117 -0.36 -8.14 0.15
N LEU A 118 -1.17 -8.41 -0.86
CA LEU A 118 -0.92 -7.96 -2.23
C LEU A 118 -0.83 -6.43 -2.29
N TYR A 119 -1.81 -5.72 -1.74
CA TYR A 119 -1.83 -4.26 -1.71
C TYR A 119 -0.59 -3.70 -0.99
N THR A 120 -0.26 -4.21 0.19
CA THR A 120 0.92 -3.74 0.94
C THR A 120 2.21 -4.01 0.18
N ARG A 121 2.33 -5.13 -0.52
CA ARG A 121 3.49 -5.45 -1.36
C ARG A 121 3.61 -4.48 -2.53
N ASP A 122 2.51 -4.17 -3.21
CA ASP A 122 2.49 -3.22 -4.31
C ASP A 122 2.91 -1.81 -3.81
N GLU A 123 2.40 -1.36 -2.65
CA GLU A 123 2.78 -0.08 -2.02
C GLU A 123 4.25 -0.05 -1.56
N LEU A 124 4.81 -1.18 -1.08
CA LEU A 124 6.23 -1.31 -0.75
C LEU A 124 7.11 -1.12 -1.99
N TYR A 125 6.76 -1.73 -3.12
CA TYR A 125 7.48 -1.53 -4.37
C TYR A 125 7.37 -0.10 -4.89
N ALA A 126 6.19 0.51 -4.82
CA ALA A 126 6.00 1.91 -5.21
C ALA A 126 6.83 2.85 -4.33
N THR A 127 6.84 2.63 -3.02
CA THR A 127 7.65 3.42 -2.08
C THR A 127 9.16 3.24 -2.33
N ASP A 128 9.63 2.01 -2.60
CA ASP A 128 11.03 1.75 -2.92
C ASP A 128 11.46 2.45 -4.23
N ALA A 129 10.58 2.46 -5.24
CA ALA A 129 10.83 3.18 -6.49
C ALA A 129 11.00 4.69 -6.27
N LEU A 130 10.11 5.31 -5.48
CA LEU A 130 10.22 6.75 -5.14
C LEU A 130 11.48 7.06 -4.32
N LEU A 131 11.85 6.19 -3.37
CA LEU A 131 13.10 6.34 -2.63
C LEU A 131 14.32 6.19 -3.54
N LYS A 132 14.27 5.33 -4.55
CA LYS A 132 15.32 5.20 -5.56
C LYS A 132 15.50 6.49 -6.36
N GLU A 133 14.40 7.07 -6.86
CA GLU A 133 14.42 8.35 -7.58
C GLU A 133 14.99 9.49 -6.72
N LEU A 134 14.62 9.52 -5.44
CA LEU A 134 15.19 10.49 -4.49
C LEU A 134 16.70 10.29 -4.33
N LEU A 135 17.18 9.06 -4.20
CA LEU A 135 18.60 8.75 -4.10
C LEU A 135 19.38 9.14 -5.36
N GLU A 136 18.82 8.90 -6.54
CA GLU A 136 19.41 9.31 -7.83
C GLU A 136 19.53 10.84 -7.90
N THR A 137 18.50 11.56 -7.46
CA THR A 137 18.53 13.03 -7.39
C THR A 137 19.59 13.54 -6.41
N LEU A 138 19.67 12.96 -5.21
CA LEU A 138 20.69 13.32 -4.23
C LEU A 138 22.09 13.03 -4.74
N LEU A 139 22.30 11.91 -5.45
CA LEU A 139 23.58 11.55 -6.05
C LEU A 139 24.00 12.58 -7.10
N SER A 140 23.10 13.00 -7.98
CA SER A 140 23.39 14.04 -8.98
C SER A 140 23.77 15.37 -8.33
N LEU A 141 23.07 15.77 -7.26
CA LEU A 141 23.43 16.97 -6.49
C LEU A 141 24.79 16.84 -5.80
N MET A 142 25.13 15.65 -5.30
CA MET A 142 26.45 15.41 -4.70
C MET A 142 27.57 15.51 -5.75
N GLU A 143 27.36 14.98 -6.96
CA GLU A 143 28.35 15.08 -8.06
C GLU A 143 28.57 16.53 -8.49
N GLU A 144 27.51 17.33 -8.59
CA GLU A 144 27.57 18.76 -8.94
C GLU A 144 28.28 19.59 -7.89
N HIS A 145 28.12 19.25 -6.62
CA HIS A 145 28.54 20.06 -5.49
C HIS A 145 29.72 19.49 -4.69
N ILE A 146 30.55 18.67 -5.32
CA ILE A 146 31.70 18.02 -4.66
C ILE A 146 32.69 19.00 -4.09
N ASP A 147 32.87 20.16 -4.74
CA ASP A 147 33.79 21.25 -4.35
C ASP A 147 33.05 22.49 -3.79
N THR A 148 31.76 22.40 -3.51
CA THR A 148 30.98 23.49 -2.92
C THR A 148 31.14 23.48 -1.40
N TYR A 149 31.98 24.35 -0.86
CA TYR A 149 32.25 24.45 0.58
C TYR A 149 31.15 25.20 1.31
N MET A 150 30.77 24.67 2.47
CA MET A 150 29.82 25.29 3.39
C MET A 150 30.25 25.06 4.85
N PRO A 151 29.75 25.86 5.81
CA PRO A 151 29.97 25.56 7.21
C PRO A 151 29.15 24.36 7.65
N GLY A 152 29.76 23.37 8.29
CA GLY A 152 29.06 22.41 9.11
C GLY A 152 28.66 23.02 10.45
N PHE A 153 27.56 22.55 11.03
CA PHE A 153 26.99 23.11 12.26
C PHE A 153 26.90 22.05 13.36
N THR A 154 27.21 22.47 14.59
CA THR A 154 26.80 21.78 15.82
C THR A 154 26.14 22.80 16.74
N HIS A 155 25.02 22.48 17.39
CA HIS A 155 24.28 23.43 18.25
C HIS A 155 23.88 24.74 17.52
N LEU A 156 23.61 24.66 16.21
CA LEU A 156 23.40 25.83 15.32
C LEU A 156 24.59 26.85 15.33
N GLN A 157 25.75 26.42 15.75
CA GLN A 157 27.00 27.21 15.67
C GLN A 157 27.88 26.64 14.56
N LYS A 158 28.60 27.54 13.85
CA LYS A 158 29.56 27.14 12.82
C LYS A 158 30.66 26.30 13.46
N ALA A 159 30.91 25.12 12.89
CA ALA A 159 31.90 24.17 13.35
C ALA A 159 32.98 23.95 12.25
N GLN A 160 33.08 22.74 11.73
CA GLN A 160 34.06 22.43 10.70
C GLN A 160 33.52 22.74 9.30
N PRO A 161 34.36 23.15 8.33
CA PRO A 161 33.96 23.23 6.93
C PRO A 161 33.67 21.84 6.38
N VAL A 162 32.62 21.74 5.56
CA VAL A 162 32.24 20.53 4.82
C VAL A 162 31.93 20.91 3.37
N THR A 163 31.82 19.94 2.48
CA THR A 163 31.22 20.19 1.16
C THR A 163 29.73 19.95 1.23
N LEU A 164 28.97 20.59 0.35
CA LEU A 164 27.54 20.35 0.22
C LEU A 164 27.28 18.88 -0.16
N ALA A 165 28.12 18.28 -1.02
CA ALA A 165 28.08 16.88 -1.34
C ALA A 165 28.19 15.97 -0.10
N HIS A 166 29.13 16.26 0.80
CA HIS A 166 29.31 15.49 2.04
C HIS A 166 28.07 15.60 2.95
N HIS A 167 27.48 16.79 3.04
CA HIS A 167 26.29 17.04 3.84
C HIS A 167 25.06 16.28 3.27
N ILE A 168 24.82 16.39 1.96
CA ILE A 168 23.74 15.65 1.27
C ILE A 168 23.97 14.14 1.38
N GLY A 169 25.21 13.69 1.34
CA GLY A 169 25.62 12.28 1.51
C GLY A 169 25.11 11.65 2.81
N ALA A 170 24.96 12.44 3.88
CA ALA A 170 24.37 11.96 5.12
C ALA A 170 22.90 11.54 4.93
N TYR A 171 22.12 12.31 4.18
CA TYR A 171 20.73 11.99 3.83
C TYR A 171 20.64 10.83 2.83
N PHE A 172 21.54 10.79 1.85
CA PHE A 172 21.68 9.65 0.95
C PHE A 172 21.82 8.34 1.73
N GLU A 173 22.70 8.26 2.71
CA GLU A 173 22.88 7.08 3.55
C GLU A 173 21.64 6.78 4.43
N MET A 174 20.89 7.79 4.87
CA MET A 174 19.62 7.58 5.59
C MET A 174 18.58 6.90 4.70
N PHE A 175 18.30 7.43 3.52
CA PHE A 175 17.31 6.88 2.59
C PHE A 175 17.73 5.52 1.99
N LYS A 176 19.02 5.29 1.80
CA LYS A 176 19.56 3.97 1.42
C LYS A 176 19.23 2.91 2.47
N ARG A 177 19.36 3.22 3.77
CA ARG A 177 18.93 2.33 4.85
C ARG A 177 17.40 2.13 4.87
N ASP A 178 16.63 3.15 4.48
CA ASP A 178 15.16 3.03 4.40
C ASP A 178 14.74 2.04 3.30
N ARG A 179 15.39 2.05 2.14
CA ARG A 179 15.17 1.04 1.10
C ARG A 179 15.48 -0.38 1.59
N SER A 180 16.56 -0.55 2.35
CA SER A 180 16.89 -1.86 2.95
C SER A 180 15.77 -2.35 3.88
N ARG A 181 15.14 -1.45 4.66
CA ARG A 181 13.96 -1.81 5.50
C ARG A 181 12.80 -2.29 4.66
N MET A 182 12.47 -1.63 3.54
CA MET A 182 11.40 -2.08 2.64
C MET A 182 11.67 -3.49 2.10
N ALA A 183 12.89 -3.78 1.66
CA ALA A 183 13.29 -5.10 1.18
C ALA A 183 13.16 -6.18 2.26
N ASP A 184 13.50 -5.88 3.51
CA ASP A 184 13.39 -6.83 4.62
C ASP A 184 11.92 -7.13 4.99
N ILE A 185 11.01 -6.16 4.89
CA ILE A 185 9.58 -6.37 5.08
C ILE A 185 9.04 -7.32 4.02
N ILE A 186 9.38 -7.10 2.75
CA ILE A 186 8.95 -7.96 1.62
C ILE A 186 9.35 -9.40 1.89
N LYS A 187 10.58 -9.69 2.31
CA LYS A 187 11.04 -11.06 2.62
C LYS A 187 10.17 -11.76 3.66
N ARG A 188 9.74 -11.06 4.71
CA ARG A 188 8.94 -11.66 5.78
C ARG A 188 7.48 -11.83 5.40
N MET A 189 6.91 -10.89 4.64
CA MET A 189 5.49 -10.91 4.31
C MET A 189 5.13 -11.73 3.08
N ASN A 190 6.10 -12.11 2.24
CA ASN A 190 5.85 -12.68 0.90
C ASN A 190 5.43 -14.16 0.95
N TYR A 191 4.43 -14.48 1.80
CA TYR A 191 3.82 -15.80 1.90
C TYR A 191 2.30 -15.70 1.73
N CYS A 192 1.75 -16.58 0.85
CA CYS A 192 0.36 -16.55 0.42
C CYS A 192 -0.58 -17.13 1.49
N PRO A 193 -1.57 -16.40 1.99
CA PRO A 193 -2.54 -16.90 2.97
C PRO A 193 -3.69 -17.68 2.34
N LEU A 194 -3.93 -17.54 1.01
CA LEU A 194 -5.09 -18.11 0.35
C LEU A 194 -5.09 -19.65 0.45
N GLY A 195 -6.27 -20.21 0.69
CA GLY A 195 -6.46 -21.63 1.00
C GLY A 195 -6.44 -21.96 2.50
N ALA A 196 -6.20 -20.96 3.37
CA ALA A 196 -6.37 -21.11 4.81
C ALA A 196 -7.86 -21.20 5.22
N GLY A 197 -8.78 -20.84 4.33
CA GLY A 197 -10.20 -20.80 4.59
C GLY A 197 -10.56 -19.80 5.67
N ALA A 198 -11.56 -20.10 6.50
CA ALA A 198 -11.94 -19.23 7.60
C ALA A 198 -10.84 -19.13 8.67
N LEU A 199 -10.19 -20.25 9.01
CA LEU A 199 -9.08 -20.36 9.98
C LEU A 199 -8.41 -21.75 10.03
N ALA A 200 -9.02 -22.78 9.45
CA ALA A 200 -8.61 -24.19 9.61
C ALA A 200 -8.49 -24.93 8.26
N GLY A 201 -8.33 -24.20 7.17
CA GLY A 201 -8.27 -24.78 5.83
C GLY A 201 -9.64 -25.20 5.30
N THR A 202 -9.65 -26.12 4.36
CA THR A 202 -10.84 -26.66 3.70
C THR A 202 -10.68 -28.14 3.38
N THR A 203 -11.78 -28.84 3.18
CA THR A 203 -11.79 -30.24 2.73
C THR A 203 -11.60 -30.40 1.22
N TYR A 204 -11.63 -29.32 0.45
CA TYR A 204 -11.29 -29.34 -0.97
C TYR A 204 -9.78 -29.55 -1.17
N PRO A 205 -9.36 -30.30 -2.20
CA PRO A 205 -7.95 -30.55 -2.50
C PRO A 205 -7.32 -29.35 -3.20
N LEU A 206 -7.21 -28.19 -2.50
CA LEU A 206 -6.62 -27.00 -3.05
C LEU A 206 -5.09 -27.12 -3.15
N ASP A 207 -4.54 -26.66 -4.26
CA ASP A 207 -3.09 -26.52 -4.46
C ASP A 207 -2.64 -25.10 -4.05
N ARG A 208 -2.22 -24.97 -2.80
CA ARG A 208 -1.77 -23.69 -2.22
C ARG A 208 -0.42 -23.24 -2.78
N GLU A 209 0.44 -24.17 -3.19
CA GLU A 209 1.74 -23.87 -3.83
C GLU A 209 1.52 -23.24 -5.21
N LEU A 210 0.62 -23.81 -6.02
CA LEU A 210 0.25 -23.24 -7.31
C LEU A 210 -0.33 -21.82 -7.13
N THR A 211 -1.23 -21.62 -6.18
CA THR A 211 -1.82 -20.29 -5.92
C THR A 211 -0.75 -19.28 -5.51
N ALA A 212 0.17 -19.66 -4.61
CA ALA A 212 1.28 -18.81 -4.20
C ALA A 212 2.18 -18.44 -5.38
N SER A 213 2.53 -19.41 -6.22
CA SER A 213 3.35 -19.20 -7.43
C SER A 213 2.69 -18.25 -8.43
N LEU A 214 1.39 -18.42 -8.71
CA LEU A 214 0.62 -17.57 -9.63
C LEU A 214 0.58 -16.10 -9.17
N LEU A 215 0.66 -15.86 -7.86
CA LEU A 215 0.63 -14.54 -7.25
C LEU A 215 2.03 -13.97 -6.93
N GLY A 216 3.11 -14.72 -7.25
CA GLY A 216 4.48 -14.29 -7.02
C GLY A 216 4.88 -14.25 -5.53
N PHE A 217 4.29 -15.12 -4.72
CA PHE A 217 4.73 -15.37 -3.35
C PHE A 217 5.82 -16.45 -3.30
N ASP A 218 6.62 -16.44 -2.25
CA ASP A 218 7.70 -17.43 -2.03
C ASP A 218 7.17 -18.81 -1.62
N GLY A 219 5.89 -18.90 -1.25
CA GLY A 219 5.17 -20.11 -0.89
C GLY A 219 3.91 -19.79 -0.10
N PRO A 220 3.12 -20.81 0.32
CA PRO A 220 1.99 -20.62 1.21
C PRO A 220 2.42 -20.39 2.66
N THR A 221 1.59 -19.70 3.43
CA THR A 221 1.73 -19.62 4.89
C THR A 221 1.55 -21.01 5.53
N LEU A 222 2.28 -21.30 6.60
CA LEU A 222 2.35 -22.64 7.19
C LEU A 222 1.22 -22.96 8.17
N ASN A 223 0.71 -21.97 8.89
CA ASN A 223 -0.37 -22.15 9.87
C ASN A 223 -1.61 -21.36 9.41
N SER A 224 -2.75 -22.03 9.28
CA SER A 224 -3.98 -21.45 8.74
C SER A 224 -4.61 -20.39 9.65
N MET A 225 -4.45 -20.48 10.97
CA MET A 225 -4.97 -19.46 11.90
C MET A 225 -4.12 -18.19 11.84
N ASP A 226 -2.80 -18.33 11.82
CA ASP A 226 -1.86 -17.23 11.62
C ASP A 226 -2.06 -16.56 10.24
N SER A 227 -2.29 -17.35 9.20
CA SER A 227 -2.53 -16.88 7.83
C SER A 227 -3.62 -15.81 7.72
N VAL A 228 -4.73 -16.00 8.43
CA VAL A 228 -5.88 -15.10 8.37
C VAL A 228 -5.80 -13.96 9.39
N SER A 229 -4.98 -14.08 10.42
CA SER A 229 -4.84 -13.10 11.51
C SER A 229 -3.62 -12.19 11.39
N ASP A 230 -2.54 -12.65 10.73
CA ASP A 230 -1.30 -11.88 10.60
C ASP A 230 -1.53 -10.49 9.97
N ARG A 231 -1.04 -9.48 10.66
CA ARG A 231 -0.98 -8.09 10.21
C ARG A 231 0.34 -7.41 10.63
N ASP A 232 1.36 -8.19 11.00
CA ASP A 232 2.64 -7.69 11.47
C ASP A 232 3.35 -6.87 10.40
N TYR A 233 3.25 -7.29 9.13
CA TYR A 233 3.81 -6.57 7.99
C TYR A 233 3.27 -5.14 7.84
N LEU A 234 2.04 -4.84 8.29
CA LEU A 234 1.49 -3.49 8.31
C LEU A 234 2.16 -2.62 9.38
N ILE A 235 2.45 -3.19 10.56
CA ILE A 235 3.20 -2.51 11.62
C ILE A 235 4.63 -2.22 11.15
N GLU A 236 5.29 -3.20 10.54
CA GLU A 236 6.64 -3.04 9.99
C GLU A 236 6.68 -1.96 8.91
N TYR A 237 5.72 -1.98 7.96
CA TYR A 237 5.65 -0.99 6.90
C TYR A 237 5.40 0.42 7.43
N LEU A 238 4.43 0.60 8.33
CA LEU A 238 4.16 1.91 8.95
C LEU A 238 5.33 2.40 9.80
N SER A 239 6.08 1.50 10.45
CA SER A 239 7.31 1.83 11.18
C SER A 239 8.42 2.29 10.24
N ALA A 240 8.59 1.60 9.11
CA ALA A 240 9.55 2.01 8.07
C ALA A 240 9.18 3.36 7.46
N LEU A 241 7.89 3.58 7.11
CA LEU A 241 7.40 4.86 6.62
C LEU A 241 7.58 5.98 7.66
N SER A 242 7.37 5.69 8.96
CA SER A 242 7.63 6.66 10.03
C SER A 242 9.11 7.04 10.08
N THR A 243 10.03 6.10 9.86
CA THR A 243 11.46 6.36 9.79
C THR A 243 11.82 7.22 8.57
N VAL A 244 11.24 6.92 7.39
CA VAL A 244 11.38 7.76 6.18
C VAL A 244 10.92 9.19 6.49
N MET A 245 9.78 9.36 7.15
CA MET A 245 9.26 10.69 7.50
C MET A 245 10.14 11.44 8.51
N VAL A 246 10.84 10.73 9.42
CA VAL A 246 11.88 11.36 10.29
C VAL A 246 13.00 11.90 9.43
N HIS A 247 13.51 11.14 8.47
CA HIS A 247 14.61 11.56 7.60
C HIS A 247 14.18 12.72 6.69
N LEU A 248 13.01 12.65 6.08
CA LEU A 248 12.44 13.73 5.26
C LEU A 248 12.22 15.01 6.08
N SER A 249 11.66 14.88 7.30
CA SER A 249 11.44 16.02 8.19
C SER A 249 12.74 16.75 8.53
N ARG A 250 13.82 16.01 8.82
CA ARG A 250 15.14 16.59 9.08
C ARG A 250 15.71 17.27 7.85
N PHE A 251 15.64 16.63 6.68
CA PHE A 251 16.14 17.21 5.45
C PHE A 251 15.37 18.47 5.06
N CYS A 252 14.06 18.45 5.17
CA CYS A 252 13.22 19.63 4.91
C CYS A 252 13.49 20.78 5.88
N GLU A 253 13.80 20.48 7.16
CA GLU A 253 14.21 21.54 8.12
C GLU A 253 15.47 22.27 7.67
N GLU A 254 16.46 21.53 7.18
CA GLU A 254 17.67 22.16 6.66
C GLU A 254 17.40 22.98 5.41
N ILE A 255 16.57 22.49 4.49
CA ILE A 255 16.15 23.27 3.30
C ILE A 255 15.47 24.58 3.71
N ILE A 256 14.59 24.55 4.71
CA ILE A 256 13.90 25.74 5.24
C ILE A 256 14.93 26.72 5.81
N ILE A 257 15.86 26.24 6.65
CA ILE A 257 16.91 27.06 7.23
C ILE A 257 17.82 27.65 6.14
N TRP A 258 18.27 26.83 5.18
CA TRP A 258 19.16 27.27 4.11
C TRP A 258 18.51 28.29 3.17
N ASN A 259 17.20 28.20 2.97
CA ASN A 259 16.45 29.15 2.13
C ASN A 259 16.03 30.43 2.89
N SER A 260 16.28 30.52 4.21
CA SER A 260 15.92 31.69 5.00
C SER A 260 16.78 32.92 4.64
N ASN A 261 16.26 34.12 4.90
CA ASN A 261 16.97 35.37 4.67
C ASN A 261 18.28 35.49 5.46
N GLU A 262 18.37 34.78 6.58
CA GLU A 262 19.53 34.77 7.49
C GLU A 262 20.68 33.91 6.97
N TYR A 263 20.34 32.73 6.34
CA TYR A 263 21.38 31.81 5.86
C TYR A 263 21.68 31.99 4.37
N ARG A 264 20.67 32.00 3.52
CA ARG A 264 20.78 32.17 2.05
C ARG A 264 21.77 31.24 1.40
N PHE A 265 21.84 29.99 1.82
CA PHE A 265 22.71 28.99 1.20
C PHE A 265 22.13 28.44 -0.10
N ILE A 266 20.80 28.42 -0.19
CA ILE A 266 20.06 27.99 -1.37
C ILE A 266 18.91 28.97 -1.66
N GLU A 267 18.45 28.97 -2.88
CA GLU A 267 17.20 29.60 -3.29
C GLU A 267 16.32 28.51 -3.96
N LEU A 268 15.09 28.37 -3.49
CA LEU A 268 14.15 27.45 -4.10
C LEU A 268 13.57 28.06 -5.39
N ASP A 269 13.32 27.22 -6.38
CA ASP A 269 12.66 27.62 -7.61
C ASP A 269 11.24 28.15 -7.33
N ASP A 270 10.81 29.14 -8.11
CA ASP A 270 9.49 29.78 -7.99
C ASP A 270 8.34 28.77 -8.16
N ALA A 271 8.52 27.75 -8.98
CA ALA A 271 7.54 26.69 -9.19
C ALA A 271 7.28 25.83 -7.93
N TYR A 272 8.19 25.84 -6.96
CA TYR A 272 8.11 25.08 -5.71
C TYR A 272 8.02 25.97 -4.45
N SER A 273 7.64 27.22 -4.64
CA SER A 273 7.53 28.22 -3.57
C SER A 273 6.18 28.92 -3.64
N THR A 274 5.75 29.52 -2.54
CA THR A 274 4.57 30.39 -2.53
C THR A 274 4.92 31.80 -2.10
N GLY A 275 4.07 32.74 -2.47
CA GLY A 275 4.21 34.15 -2.12
C GLY A 275 3.30 34.56 -0.96
N SER A 276 3.27 35.86 -0.68
CA SER A 276 2.36 36.47 0.26
C SER A 276 1.49 37.50 -0.44
N SER A 277 0.19 37.51 -0.14
CA SER A 277 -0.74 38.50 -0.70
C SER A 277 -0.48 39.91 -0.22
N ILE A 278 0.11 40.07 0.96
CA ILE A 278 0.39 41.37 1.60
C ILE A 278 1.87 41.79 1.48
N MET A 279 2.77 40.85 1.25
CA MET A 279 4.23 41.08 1.18
C MET A 279 4.76 40.54 -0.15
N PRO A 280 4.78 41.35 -1.23
CA PRO A 280 5.15 40.87 -2.56
C PRO A 280 6.60 40.32 -2.67
N GLN A 281 7.48 40.72 -1.79
CA GLN A 281 8.87 40.28 -1.73
C GLN A 281 9.07 38.93 -1.03
N LYS A 282 8.01 38.39 -0.39
CA LYS A 282 8.11 37.17 0.42
C LYS A 282 7.98 35.92 -0.45
N LYS A 283 8.91 34.99 -0.28
CA LYS A 283 8.94 33.68 -0.93
C LYS A 283 9.09 32.60 0.16
N ASN A 284 8.13 31.66 0.20
CA ASN A 284 8.02 30.68 1.28
C ASN A 284 8.40 29.29 0.79
N PRO A 285 9.11 28.47 1.60
CA PRO A 285 9.47 27.09 1.29
C PRO A 285 8.35 26.08 1.66
N ASP A 286 7.09 26.35 1.23
CA ASP A 286 5.90 25.62 1.70
C ASP A 286 5.97 24.12 1.49
N ILE A 287 6.57 23.65 0.39
CA ILE A 287 6.69 22.21 0.12
C ILE A 287 7.47 21.52 1.23
N ALA A 288 8.61 22.10 1.65
CA ALA A 288 9.41 21.55 2.74
C ALA A 288 8.67 21.62 4.09
N GLU A 289 7.95 22.72 4.36
CA GLU A 289 7.14 22.90 5.57
C GLU A 289 5.99 21.87 5.63
N LEU A 290 5.30 21.63 4.50
CA LEU A 290 4.20 20.65 4.42
C LEU A 290 4.69 19.22 4.58
N ILE A 291 5.84 18.85 4.02
CA ILE A 291 6.45 17.52 4.22
C ILE A 291 6.70 17.30 5.71
N ARG A 292 7.32 18.25 6.40
CA ARG A 292 7.51 18.20 7.87
C ARG A 292 6.18 18.03 8.61
N GLY A 293 5.17 18.83 8.27
CA GLY A 293 3.87 18.78 8.91
C GLY A 293 3.14 17.45 8.72
N LYS A 294 3.27 16.82 7.55
CA LYS A 294 2.66 15.52 7.23
C LYS A 294 3.28 14.34 7.99
N ALA A 295 4.49 14.47 8.53
CA ALA A 295 5.13 13.43 9.33
C ALA A 295 4.23 12.96 10.49
N GLY A 296 3.54 13.88 11.15
CA GLY A 296 2.62 13.57 12.25
C GLY A 296 1.47 12.64 11.87
N ARG A 297 0.97 12.71 10.62
CA ARG A 297 -0.09 11.81 10.14
C ARG A 297 0.41 10.35 10.04
N VAL A 298 1.63 10.16 9.55
CA VAL A 298 2.23 8.82 9.42
C VAL A 298 2.50 8.22 10.80
N TYR A 299 3.03 9.01 11.73
CA TYR A 299 3.22 8.57 13.13
C TYR A 299 1.89 8.19 13.78
N GLY A 300 0.85 9.02 13.59
CA GLY A 300 -0.49 8.75 14.09
C GLY A 300 -1.07 7.45 13.52
N ALA A 301 -0.85 7.16 12.22
CA ALA A 301 -1.29 5.91 11.60
C ALA A 301 -0.61 4.68 12.21
N LEU A 302 0.70 4.75 12.51
CA LEU A 302 1.42 3.66 13.19
C LEU A 302 0.83 3.40 14.58
N ILE A 303 0.64 4.43 15.39
CA ILE A 303 0.08 4.30 16.75
C ILE A 303 -1.36 3.76 16.70
N SER A 304 -2.17 4.27 15.78
CA SER A 304 -3.54 3.77 15.55
C SER A 304 -3.52 2.28 15.22
N ARG A 305 -2.61 1.84 14.34
CA ARG A 305 -2.51 0.43 13.95
C ARG A 305 -2.08 -0.46 15.11
N LEU A 306 -1.05 -0.07 15.87
CA LEU A 306 -0.62 -0.79 17.07
C LEU A 306 -1.77 -0.94 18.09
N THR A 307 -2.60 0.09 18.24
CA THR A 307 -3.75 0.07 19.14
C THR A 307 -4.87 -0.85 18.63
N THR A 308 -5.07 -0.93 17.32
CA THR A 308 -6.14 -1.74 16.71
C THR A 308 -5.83 -3.23 16.74
N ILE A 309 -4.56 -3.63 16.56
CA ILE A 309 -4.15 -5.05 16.46
C ILE A 309 -4.00 -5.72 17.84
N LYS A 310 -3.93 -4.96 18.92
CA LYS A 310 -3.72 -5.52 20.29
C LYS A 310 -4.71 -6.64 20.64
#